data_f21f764e437b9f389a5c879a2e835435
#
_entry.id   f21f764e437b9f389a5c879a2e835435
#
_cell.length_a   1.000
_cell.length_b   1.000
_cell.length_c   1.000
_cell.angle_alpha   90.00
_cell.angle_beta   90.00
_cell.angle_gamma   90.00
#
_symmetry.space_group_name_H-M   'P 1'
#
loop_
_entity.id
_entity.type
_entity.pdbx_description
1 polymer ?
#
loop_
_entity_poly.entity_id
_entity_poly.type
_entity_poly.pdbx_seq_one_letter_code
_entity_poly.pdbx_strand_id
1 'polypeptide(L)'
;MATALPNLSTAELETLLAALVPSPGAPGSPVASLGDTPAFLARVGLAAGTVSLLAWLEAWRAACGSQEALLMTVQSLLAQRRSDAAARSIELVWSGPDAGAGSITRDQSVLIRQLIERAEQRLLLTTYAFYKGPFIKELFQLIHTRMLALPQLQVRMVCNIQRDRGDTSSPENLIRKFQQQTWLRLWPEPPAPHLLFDPRSLSLEKEKAVCHVKAVVADQELLVTSANLTDAAQLANFELGLHLSSAAHADDVWDHFDRLIQQGLLQSVG
;
A
#
# COMPACT_ATOMS: atom_id res chain seq x y z
N MET A 1 26.94 30.80 -14.73
CA MET A 1 25.57 30.28 -14.55
C MET A 1 25.69 28.76 -14.51
N ALA A 2 25.24 28.11 -13.45
CA ALA A 2 25.23 26.66 -13.44
C ALA A 2 24.20 26.16 -14.48
N THR A 3 24.67 25.45 -15.47
CA THR A 3 23.83 24.83 -16.49
C THR A 3 22.91 23.84 -15.75
N ALA A 4 21.59 23.90 -15.96
CA ALA A 4 20.64 22.97 -15.35
C ALA A 4 21.01 21.53 -15.72
N LEU A 5 20.88 20.62 -14.79
CA LEU A 5 21.09 19.20 -15.02
C LEU A 5 20.15 18.75 -16.16
N PRO A 6 20.64 18.01 -17.16
CA PRO A 6 19.78 17.48 -18.20
C PRO A 6 18.75 16.50 -17.63
N ASN A 7 17.56 16.45 -18.24
CA ASN A 7 16.47 15.58 -17.80
C ASN A 7 16.74 14.13 -18.22
N LEU A 8 17.63 13.46 -17.48
CA LEU A 8 17.95 12.04 -17.68
C LEU A 8 16.84 11.16 -17.09
N SER A 9 16.52 10.05 -17.75
CA SER A 9 15.66 9.01 -17.20
C SER A 9 16.34 8.30 -16.00
N THR A 10 15.57 7.56 -15.20
CA THR A 10 16.12 6.75 -14.11
C THR A 10 17.13 5.72 -14.63
N ALA A 11 16.84 5.06 -15.74
CA ALA A 11 17.74 4.10 -16.39
C ALA A 11 19.05 4.74 -16.85
N GLU A 12 19.00 5.95 -17.41
CA GLU A 12 20.20 6.69 -17.82
C GLU A 12 21.05 7.11 -16.61
N LEU A 13 20.42 7.52 -15.51
CA LEU A 13 21.13 7.80 -14.25
C LEU A 13 21.77 6.56 -13.65
N GLU A 14 21.10 5.40 -13.68
CA GLU A 14 21.65 4.12 -13.22
C GLU A 14 22.84 3.67 -14.07
N THR A 15 22.74 3.84 -15.38
CA THR A 15 23.85 3.59 -16.33
C THR A 15 25.05 4.50 -16.04
N LEU A 16 24.79 5.78 -15.83
CA LEU A 16 25.84 6.75 -15.46
C LEU A 16 26.46 6.41 -14.10
N LEU A 17 25.67 6.02 -13.11
CA LEU A 17 26.15 5.59 -11.80
C LEU A 17 27.06 4.37 -11.93
N ALA A 18 26.66 3.34 -12.68
CA ALA A 18 27.45 2.13 -12.91
C ALA A 18 28.80 2.42 -13.54
N ALA A 19 28.86 3.42 -14.43
CA ALA A 19 30.11 3.85 -15.08
C ALA A 19 31.03 4.65 -14.15
N LEU A 20 30.47 5.33 -13.15
CA LEU A 20 31.22 6.14 -12.17
C LEU A 20 31.76 5.31 -10.98
N VAL A 21 31.20 4.12 -10.73
CA VAL A 21 31.67 3.23 -9.67
C VAL A 21 32.86 2.42 -10.16
N PRO A 22 34.01 2.43 -9.45
CA PRO A 22 35.16 1.60 -9.81
C PRO A 22 34.82 0.12 -9.78
N SER A 23 35.05 -0.62 -10.87
CA SER A 23 34.96 -2.07 -10.84
C SER A 23 36.13 -2.66 -10.04
N PRO A 24 35.89 -3.58 -9.08
CA PRO A 24 36.96 -4.25 -8.36
C PRO A 24 37.87 -5.00 -9.34
N GLY A 25 39.15 -4.59 -9.42
CA GLY A 25 40.17 -5.29 -10.23
C GLY A 25 40.42 -4.74 -11.65
N ALA A 26 39.77 -3.67 -12.09
CA ALA A 26 40.07 -3.01 -13.35
C ALA A 26 41.28 -2.07 -13.21
N PRO A 27 42.36 -2.21 -13.97
CA PRO A 27 43.44 -1.22 -13.98
C PRO A 27 42.96 0.03 -14.72
N GLY A 28 42.85 1.14 -14.02
CA GLY A 28 42.48 2.43 -14.55
C GLY A 28 41.23 3.00 -13.86
N SER A 29 41.45 4.10 -13.16
CA SER A 29 40.36 4.85 -12.53
C SER A 29 39.36 5.33 -13.59
N PRO A 30 38.03 5.21 -13.38
CA PRO A 30 37.01 5.83 -14.25
C PRO A 30 37.22 7.33 -14.47
N VAL A 31 37.95 7.99 -13.58
CA VAL A 31 38.32 9.41 -13.65
C VAL A 31 39.15 9.76 -14.89
N ALA A 32 40.03 8.85 -15.34
CA ALA A 32 40.78 9.02 -16.59
C ALA A 32 39.84 9.12 -17.81
N SER A 33 38.65 8.58 -17.69
CA SER A 33 37.59 8.58 -18.72
C SER A 33 36.84 9.91 -18.82
N LEU A 34 36.72 10.65 -17.74
CA LEU A 34 36.13 12.01 -17.75
C LEU A 34 37.06 13.04 -18.41
N GLY A 35 38.34 12.69 -18.62
CA GLY A 35 39.29 13.52 -19.40
C GLY A 35 38.87 13.64 -20.87
N ASP A 36 38.25 12.59 -21.44
CA ASP A 36 37.63 12.58 -22.75
C ASP A 36 36.13 12.28 -22.58
N THR A 37 35.35 13.32 -22.34
CA THR A 37 33.92 13.23 -22.05
C THR A 37 33.13 12.57 -23.19
N PRO A 38 33.38 12.86 -24.50
CA PRO A 38 32.73 12.14 -25.60
C PRO A 38 33.00 10.64 -25.62
N ALA A 39 34.23 10.21 -25.40
CA ALA A 39 34.62 8.81 -25.35
C ALA A 39 33.99 8.09 -24.12
N PHE A 40 33.89 8.79 -23.01
CA PHE A 40 33.17 8.30 -21.80
C PHE A 40 31.68 8.05 -22.08
N LEU A 41 30.98 9.03 -22.69
CA LEU A 41 29.56 8.90 -23.02
C LEU A 41 29.29 7.82 -24.06
N ALA A 42 30.15 7.69 -25.08
CA ALA A 42 30.05 6.64 -26.09
C ALA A 42 30.17 5.23 -25.44
N ARG A 43 31.05 5.08 -24.44
CA ARG A 43 31.25 3.84 -23.71
C ARG A 43 30.08 3.51 -22.78
N VAL A 44 29.45 4.51 -22.21
CA VAL A 44 28.25 4.37 -21.36
C VAL A 44 27.00 4.05 -22.20
N GLY A 45 27.04 4.23 -23.52
CA GLY A 45 25.91 3.91 -24.41
C GLY A 45 24.76 4.94 -24.33
N LEU A 46 24.98 6.11 -23.78
CA LEU A 46 23.97 7.18 -23.67
C LEU A 46 23.94 8.00 -24.97
N ALA A 47 23.35 7.44 -26.02
CA ALA A 47 23.34 8.06 -27.35
C ALA A 47 22.26 9.14 -27.53
N ALA A 48 21.14 9.07 -26.82
CA ALA A 48 20.04 10.02 -26.92
C ALA A 48 20.10 11.08 -25.80
N GLY A 49 20.12 12.33 -26.14
CA GLY A 49 20.29 13.43 -25.16
C GLY A 49 21.74 13.83 -24.91
N THR A 50 22.67 13.25 -25.65
CA THR A 50 24.12 13.33 -25.47
C THR A 50 24.67 14.77 -25.47
N VAL A 51 24.11 15.69 -26.27
CA VAL A 51 24.63 17.06 -26.38
C VAL A 51 24.45 17.84 -25.08
N SER A 52 23.29 17.74 -24.43
CA SER A 52 23.03 18.47 -23.19
C SER A 52 23.77 17.84 -21.99
N LEU A 53 23.94 16.53 -21.97
CA LEU A 53 24.70 15.83 -20.94
C LEU A 53 26.21 16.10 -21.10
N LEU A 54 26.72 16.10 -22.34
CA LEU A 54 28.08 16.46 -22.64
C LEU A 54 28.42 17.87 -22.14
N ALA A 55 27.63 18.86 -22.55
CA ALA A 55 27.83 20.25 -22.13
C ALA A 55 27.74 20.42 -20.61
N TRP A 56 26.85 19.66 -19.95
CA TRP A 56 26.72 19.68 -18.51
C TRP A 56 27.94 19.05 -17.82
N LEU A 57 28.44 17.91 -18.29
CA LEU A 57 29.63 17.26 -17.74
C LEU A 57 30.89 18.09 -17.94
N GLU A 58 31.03 18.77 -19.08
CA GLU A 58 32.13 19.69 -19.34
C GLU A 58 32.08 20.89 -18.38
N ALA A 59 30.89 21.48 -18.17
CA ALA A 59 30.70 22.57 -17.23
C ALA A 59 30.94 22.12 -15.78
N TRP A 60 30.48 20.91 -15.42
CA TRP A 60 30.72 20.27 -14.11
C TRP A 60 32.22 20.11 -13.86
N ARG A 61 32.94 19.55 -14.83
CA ARG A 61 34.38 19.35 -14.75
C ARG A 61 35.12 20.66 -14.59
N ALA A 62 34.71 21.70 -15.31
CA ALA A 62 35.31 23.02 -15.22
C ALA A 62 35.05 23.69 -13.85
N ALA A 63 33.93 23.41 -13.23
CA ALA A 63 33.54 24.03 -11.95
C ALA A 63 34.01 23.29 -10.71
N CYS A 64 33.96 21.95 -10.69
CA CYS A 64 34.12 21.16 -9.47
C CYS A 64 35.19 20.08 -9.56
N GLY A 65 35.49 19.52 -10.71
CA GLY A 65 36.60 18.60 -10.98
C GLY A 65 36.60 17.25 -10.27
N SER A 66 35.70 16.98 -9.32
CA SER A 66 35.71 15.78 -8.48
C SER A 66 34.71 14.72 -8.94
N GLN A 67 35.19 13.50 -9.16
CA GLN A 67 34.39 12.33 -9.47
C GLN A 67 33.45 11.98 -8.30
N GLU A 68 33.94 12.10 -7.08
CA GLU A 68 33.16 11.81 -5.88
C GLU A 68 31.93 12.74 -5.79
N ALA A 69 32.10 14.02 -6.08
CA ALA A 69 30.99 14.97 -6.10
C ALA A 69 29.97 14.61 -7.20
N LEU A 70 30.42 14.17 -8.37
CA LEU A 70 29.54 13.70 -9.44
C LEU A 70 28.80 12.43 -9.03
N LEU A 71 29.50 11.47 -8.43
CA LEU A 71 28.92 10.24 -7.92
C LEU A 71 27.83 10.53 -6.88
N MET A 72 28.13 11.37 -5.89
CA MET A 72 27.15 11.77 -4.87
C MET A 72 25.95 12.49 -5.47
N THR A 73 26.16 13.34 -6.49
CA THR A 73 25.06 14.03 -7.18
C THR A 73 24.14 13.04 -7.89
N VAL A 74 24.70 12.09 -8.65
CA VAL A 74 23.91 11.07 -9.36
C VAL A 74 23.17 10.15 -8.37
N GLN A 75 23.82 9.77 -7.27
CA GLN A 75 23.19 8.99 -6.20
C GLN A 75 22.03 9.76 -5.54
N SER A 76 22.22 11.04 -5.24
CA SER A 76 21.18 11.89 -4.66
C SER A 76 19.97 12.04 -5.58
N LEU A 77 20.21 12.21 -6.89
CA LEU A 77 19.13 12.29 -7.88
C LEU A 77 18.36 10.97 -8.02
N LEU A 78 19.07 9.86 -8.00
CA LEU A 78 18.41 8.55 -8.01
C LEU A 78 17.60 8.32 -6.74
N ALA A 79 18.13 8.68 -5.59
CA ALA A 79 17.40 8.61 -4.31
C ALA A 79 16.15 9.50 -4.34
N GLN A 80 16.27 10.74 -4.83
CA GLN A 80 15.12 11.65 -5.01
C GLN A 80 14.06 11.04 -5.94
N ARG A 81 14.45 10.52 -7.10
CA ARG A 81 13.51 9.92 -8.04
C ARG A 81 12.82 8.65 -7.50
N ARG A 82 13.55 7.84 -6.74
CA ARG A 82 12.96 6.68 -6.05
C ARG A 82 11.96 7.11 -4.99
N SER A 83 12.27 8.19 -4.25
CA SER A 83 11.35 8.81 -3.29
C SER A 83 10.11 9.36 -3.99
N ASP A 84 10.27 10.07 -5.11
CA ASP A 84 9.16 10.61 -5.90
C ASP A 84 8.29 9.50 -6.51
N ALA A 85 8.91 8.40 -6.96
CA ALA A 85 8.19 7.23 -7.45
C ALA A 85 7.43 6.53 -6.32
N ALA A 86 8.03 6.42 -5.12
CA ALA A 86 7.35 5.90 -3.94
C ALA A 86 6.18 6.80 -3.50
N ALA A 87 6.36 8.13 -3.56
CA ALA A 87 5.27 9.08 -3.30
C ALA A 87 4.12 8.96 -4.30
N ARG A 88 4.40 8.64 -5.58
CA ARG A 88 3.39 8.37 -6.61
C ARG A 88 2.69 7.02 -6.45
N SER A 89 3.21 6.13 -5.62
CA SER A 89 2.52 4.88 -5.25
C SER A 89 1.38 5.09 -4.26
N ILE A 90 1.14 6.31 -3.80
CA ILE A 90 0.05 6.69 -2.91
C ILE A 90 -1.03 7.40 -3.72
N GLU A 91 -2.23 6.83 -3.71
CA GLU A 91 -3.41 7.41 -4.34
C GLU A 91 -4.42 7.86 -3.27
N LEU A 92 -5.02 9.04 -3.45
CA LEU A 92 -6.17 9.46 -2.65
C LEU A 92 -7.42 8.72 -3.10
N VAL A 93 -8.17 8.22 -2.14
CA VAL A 93 -9.39 7.44 -2.37
C VAL A 93 -10.55 8.14 -1.68
N TRP A 94 -11.69 8.22 -2.34
CA TRP A 94 -12.85 8.98 -1.91
C TRP A 94 -14.14 8.17 -1.97
N SER A 95 -15.05 8.45 -1.08
CA SER A 95 -16.44 8.03 -1.14
C SER A 95 -17.35 9.24 -0.90
N GLY A 96 -18.51 9.28 -1.50
CA GLY A 96 -19.46 10.37 -1.45
C GLY A 96 -19.60 11.13 -2.76
N PRO A 97 -20.30 12.27 -2.76
CA PRO A 97 -20.51 13.06 -3.97
C PRO A 97 -19.21 13.43 -4.67
N ASP A 98 -19.20 13.31 -5.98
CA ASP A 98 -18.07 13.71 -6.81
C ASP A 98 -17.90 15.23 -6.83
N ALA A 99 -16.67 15.69 -6.69
CA ALA A 99 -16.33 17.12 -6.78
C ALA A 99 -16.30 17.65 -8.23
N GLY A 100 -16.53 16.78 -9.23
CA GLY A 100 -16.57 17.14 -10.64
C GLY A 100 -15.21 17.07 -11.34
N ALA A 101 -15.13 17.66 -12.53
CA ALA A 101 -13.95 17.63 -13.37
C ALA A 101 -12.72 18.23 -12.66
N GLY A 102 -11.66 17.43 -12.54
CA GLY A 102 -10.43 17.81 -11.84
C GLY A 102 -10.23 17.13 -10.48
N SER A 103 -11.18 16.32 -10.00
CA SER A 103 -10.97 15.46 -8.85
C SER A 103 -9.83 14.49 -9.13
N ILE A 104 -8.85 14.45 -8.23
CA ILE A 104 -7.68 13.56 -8.29
C ILE A 104 -7.93 12.28 -7.46
N THR A 105 -9.13 12.12 -6.93
CA THR A 105 -9.49 11.00 -6.06
C THR A 105 -10.06 9.85 -6.86
N ARG A 106 -9.69 8.64 -6.46
CA ARG A 106 -10.25 7.39 -6.98
C ARG A 106 -11.46 6.98 -6.17
N ASP A 107 -12.49 6.46 -6.82
CA ASP A 107 -13.66 5.90 -6.15
C ASP A 107 -13.29 4.70 -5.28
N GLN A 108 -13.62 4.78 -3.98
CA GLN A 108 -13.26 3.76 -3.00
C GLN A 108 -13.99 2.44 -3.23
N SER A 109 -15.25 2.48 -3.63
CA SER A 109 -16.06 1.29 -3.86
C SER A 109 -15.53 0.47 -5.03
N VAL A 110 -15.06 1.15 -6.06
CA VAL A 110 -14.39 0.54 -7.23
C VAL A 110 -13.05 -0.07 -6.82
N LEU A 111 -12.25 0.67 -6.05
CA LEU A 111 -10.95 0.20 -5.60
C LEU A 111 -11.06 -1.07 -4.74
N ILE A 112 -11.95 -1.10 -3.75
CA ILE A 112 -12.13 -2.27 -2.88
C ILE A 112 -12.50 -3.51 -3.69
N ARG A 113 -13.41 -3.39 -4.67
CA ARG A 113 -13.72 -4.51 -5.57
C ARG A 113 -12.49 -5.01 -6.30
N GLN A 114 -11.71 -4.11 -6.89
CA GLN A 114 -10.50 -4.47 -7.64
C GLN A 114 -9.43 -5.12 -6.77
N LEU A 115 -9.25 -4.66 -5.52
CA LEU A 115 -8.34 -5.28 -4.57
C LEU A 115 -8.74 -6.73 -4.28
N ILE A 116 -10.04 -6.97 -4.03
CA ILE A 116 -10.56 -8.33 -3.79
C ILE A 116 -10.43 -9.22 -5.03
N GLU A 117 -10.78 -8.70 -6.21
CA GLU A 117 -10.69 -9.43 -7.48
C GLU A 117 -9.27 -9.87 -7.81
N ARG A 118 -8.27 -9.08 -7.44
CA ARG A 118 -6.86 -9.33 -7.74
C ARG A 118 -6.12 -10.15 -6.67
N ALA A 119 -6.67 -10.22 -5.45
CA ALA A 119 -6.03 -10.96 -4.36
C ALA A 119 -5.84 -12.44 -4.70
N GLU A 120 -4.62 -12.96 -4.57
CA GLU A 120 -4.24 -14.34 -4.90
C GLU A 120 -3.69 -15.12 -3.70
N GLN A 121 -3.04 -14.45 -2.75
CA GLN A 121 -2.37 -15.08 -1.62
C GLN A 121 -3.02 -14.74 -0.30
N ARG A 122 -3.31 -13.45 -0.06
CA ARG A 122 -3.83 -12.99 1.22
C ARG A 122 -4.76 -11.79 1.07
N LEU A 123 -5.80 -11.77 1.87
CA LEU A 123 -6.78 -10.70 1.94
C LEU A 123 -7.15 -10.44 3.41
N LEU A 124 -6.88 -9.25 3.92
CA LEU A 124 -7.31 -8.79 5.23
C LEU A 124 -8.28 -7.63 5.05
N LEU A 125 -9.45 -7.73 5.68
CA LEU A 125 -10.40 -6.62 5.78
C LEU A 125 -10.64 -6.30 7.25
N THR A 126 -10.49 -5.03 7.62
CA THR A 126 -10.78 -4.57 8.97
C THR A 126 -11.86 -3.50 8.94
N THR A 127 -12.80 -3.57 9.88
CA THR A 127 -13.90 -2.62 10.00
C THR A 127 -14.42 -2.55 11.43
N TYR A 128 -14.88 -1.37 11.85
CA TYR A 128 -15.63 -1.29 13.10
C TYR A 128 -16.98 -2.01 12.99
N ALA A 129 -17.69 -1.84 11.88
CA ALA A 129 -18.98 -2.46 11.65
C ALA A 129 -19.17 -2.80 10.18
N PHE A 130 -19.96 -3.83 9.92
CA PHE A 130 -20.56 -4.07 8.62
C PHE A 130 -22.06 -4.28 8.80
N TYR A 131 -22.81 -3.64 7.91
CA TYR A 131 -24.26 -3.75 7.90
C TYR A 131 -24.73 -4.33 6.57
N LYS A 132 -25.84 -5.06 6.64
CA LYS A 132 -26.45 -5.64 5.46
C LYS A 132 -26.92 -4.54 4.51
N GLY A 133 -26.34 -4.53 3.31
CA GLY A 133 -26.74 -3.69 2.19
C GLY A 133 -26.41 -4.38 0.86
N PRO A 134 -26.93 -3.90 -0.27
CA PRO A 134 -26.65 -4.49 -1.57
C PRO A 134 -25.17 -4.56 -1.91
N PHE A 135 -24.45 -3.46 -1.71
CA PHE A 135 -23.02 -3.36 -2.00
C PHE A 135 -22.20 -4.33 -1.12
N ILE A 136 -22.44 -4.34 0.19
CA ILE A 136 -21.71 -5.24 1.09
C ILE A 136 -22.01 -6.71 0.80
N LYS A 137 -23.26 -7.01 0.44
CA LYS A 137 -23.62 -8.37 0.01
C LYS A 137 -22.86 -8.82 -1.24
N GLU A 138 -22.77 -7.96 -2.25
CA GLU A 138 -21.98 -8.24 -3.45
C GLU A 138 -20.49 -8.42 -3.12
N LEU A 139 -19.95 -7.58 -2.25
CA LEU A 139 -18.56 -7.65 -1.82
C LEU A 139 -18.25 -8.99 -1.13
N PHE A 140 -19.12 -9.44 -0.24
CA PHE A 140 -18.95 -10.72 0.45
C PHE A 140 -19.11 -11.90 -0.51
N GLN A 141 -20.03 -11.81 -1.47
CA GLN A 141 -20.16 -12.81 -2.51
C GLN A 141 -18.93 -12.87 -3.41
N LEU A 142 -18.33 -11.74 -3.74
CA LEU A 142 -17.08 -11.67 -4.48
C LEU A 142 -15.93 -12.35 -3.72
N ILE A 143 -15.77 -12.05 -2.42
CA ILE A 143 -14.77 -12.69 -1.57
C ILE A 143 -15.00 -14.22 -1.53
N HIS A 144 -16.23 -14.66 -1.32
CA HIS A 144 -16.58 -16.07 -1.31
C HIS A 144 -16.23 -16.76 -2.63
N THR A 145 -16.59 -16.15 -3.76
CA THR A 145 -16.24 -16.65 -5.10
C THR A 145 -14.72 -16.76 -5.28
N ARG A 146 -13.95 -15.78 -4.79
CA ARG A 146 -12.48 -15.84 -4.83
C ARG A 146 -11.93 -16.98 -3.98
N MET A 147 -12.46 -17.20 -2.78
CA MET A 147 -12.06 -18.31 -1.91
C MET A 147 -12.37 -19.68 -2.53
N LEU A 148 -13.49 -19.83 -3.25
CA LEU A 148 -13.80 -21.04 -3.99
C LEU A 148 -12.83 -21.28 -5.15
N ALA A 149 -12.49 -20.22 -5.89
CA ALA A 149 -11.60 -20.30 -7.05
C ALA A 149 -10.12 -20.50 -6.64
N LEU A 150 -9.72 -19.99 -5.47
CA LEU A 150 -8.36 -19.99 -4.94
C LEU A 150 -8.34 -20.55 -3.52
N PRO A 151 -8.37 -21.88 -3.32
CA PRO A 151 -8.39 -22.48 -1.98
C PRO A 151 -7.18 -22.12 -1.09
N GLN A 152 -6.07 -21.66 -1.68
CA GLN A 152 -4.89 -21.19 -0.95
C GLN A 152 -5.01 -19.75 -0.46
N LEU A 153 -5.98 -18.97 -0.94
CA LEU A 153 -6.18 -17.57 -0.55
C LEU A 153 -6.54 -17.48 0.94
N GLN A 154 -5.66 -16.88 1.72
CA GLN A 154 -5.89 -16.64 3.14
C GLN A 154 -6.75 -15.40 3.30
N VAL A 155 -7.99 -15.57 3.77
CA VAL A 155 -8.90 -14.45 4.02
C VAL A 155 -9.14 -14.27 5.50
N ARG A 156 -8.88 -13.05 6.00
CA ARG A 156 -9.13 -12.64 7.38
C ARG A 156 -10.05 -11.44 7.40
N MET A 157 -10.98 -11.43 8.33
CA MET A 157 -11.84 -10.29 8.59
C MET A 157 -11.80 -9.95 10.08
N VAL A 158 -11.52 -8.69 10.39
CA VAL A 158 -11.51 -8.20 11.77
C VAL A 158 -12.64 -7.20 11.94
N CYS A 159 -13.52 -7.44 12.89
CA CYS A 159 -14.64 -6.56 13.18
C CYS A 159 -14.78 -6.32 14.68
N ASN A 160 -15.61 -5.35 15.03
CA ASN A 160 -15.97 -5.12 16.42
C ASN A 160 -17.29 -5.82 16.75
N ILE A 161 -17.29 -6.63 17.82
CA ILE A 161 -18.53 -7.15 18.41
C ILE A 161 -18.91 -6.21 19.55
N GLN A 162 -20.07 -5.59 19.45
CA GLN A 162 -20.47 -4.56 20.38
C GLN A 162 -21.31 -5.16 21.52
N ARG A 163 -21.00 -4.74 22.75
CA ARG A 163 -21.91 -4.88 23.89
C ARG A 163 -22.74 -3.61 24.03
N ASP A 164 -24.05 -3.73 23.94
CA ASP A 164 -24.95 -2.59 24.13
C ASP A 164 -24.86 -2.04 25.57
N ARG A 165 -25.24 -0.78 25.73
CA ARG A 165 -25.24 -0.13 27.04
C ARG A 165 -26.25 -0.82 27.96
N GLY A 166 -25.77 -1.32 29.10
CA GLY A 166 -26.61 -2.04 30.07
C GLY A 166 -26.83 -3.52 29.77
N ASP A 167 -26.25 -4.04 28.71
CA ASP A 167 -26.28 -5.50 28.42
C ASP A 167 -25.29 -6.20 29.34
N THR A 168 -25.79 -7.08 30.21
CA THR A 168 -25.01 -7.89 31.17
C THR A 168 -24.81 -9.32 30.70
N SER A 169 -25.17 -9.65 29.46
CA SER A 169 -24.98 -10.97 28.89
C SER A 169 -23.51 -11.42 28.93
N SER A 170 -23.29 -12.73 29.01
CA SER A 170 -21.93 -13.27 28.94
C SER A 170 -21.29 -12.99 27.56
N PRO A 171 -19.95 -12.90 27.47
CA PRO A 171 -19.27 -12.74 26.18
C PRO A 171 -19.69 -13.80 25.15
N GLU A 172 -19.83 -15.06 25.56
CA GLU A 172 -20.23 -16.17 24.68
C GLU A 172 -21.63 -15.95 24.08
N ASN A 173 -22.56 -15.39 24.87
CA ASN A 173 -23.91 -15.08 24.40
C ASN A 173 -23.89 -13.92 23.40
N LEU A 174 -23.05 -12.91 23.61
CA LEU A 174 -22.88 -11.79 22.67
C LEU A 174 -22.26 -12.26 21.35
N ILE A 175 -21.23 -13.11 21.41
CA ILE A 175 -20.62 -13.71 20.23
C ILE A 175 -21.65 -14.53 19.45
N ARG A 176 -22.42 -15.40 20.16
CA ARG A 176 -23.48 -16.19 19.52
C ARG A 176 -24.57 -15.34 18.89
N LYS A 177 -25.00 -14.27 19.57
CA LYS A 177 -25.96 -13.31 19.04
C LYS A 177 -25.42 -12.65 17.77
N PHE A 178 -24.16 -12.22 17.77
CA PHE A 178 -23.50 -11.64 16.60
C PHE A 178 -23.41 -12.64 15.45
N GLN A 179 -23.01 -13.88 15.71
CA GLN A 179 -22.96 -14.93 14.70
C GLN A 179 -24.33 -15.15 14.03
N GLN A 180 -25.39 -15.31 14.83
CA GLN A 180 -26.73 -15.64 14.32
C GLN A 180 -27.43 -14.45 13.66
N GLN A 181 -27.29 -13.25 14.22
CA GLN A 181 -28.05 -12.09 13.79
C GLN A 181 -27.34 -11.24 12.74
N THR A 182 -26.00 -11.32 12.66
CA THR A 182 -25.19 -10.53 11.77
C THR A 182 -24.42 -11.40 10.78
N TRP A 183 -23.50 -12.23 11.28
CA TRP A 183 -22.56 -12.96 10.43
C TRP A 183 -23.24 -13.92 9.47
N LEU A 184 -24.05 -14.86 9.95
CA LEU A 184 -24.73 -15.87 9.13
C LEU A 184 -25.76 -15.28 8.13
N ARG A 185 -26.14 -14.02 8.30
CA ARG A 185 -27.01 -13.33 7.34
C ARG A 185 -26.23 -12.69 6.19
N LEU A 186 -24.94 -12.49 6.38
CA LEU A 186 -24.03 -11.92 5.39
C LEU A 186 -23.22 -13.01 4.72
N TRP A 187 -22.82 -14.03 5.47
CA TRP A 187 -21.99 -15.13 5.02
C TRP A 187 -22.68 -16.48 5.22
N PRO A 188 -23.44 -16.95 4.25
CA PRO A 188 -24.36 -18.08 4.46
C PRO A 188 -23.69 -19.45 4.45
N GLU A 189 -22.60 -19.64 3.71
CA GLU A 189 -22.03 -20.96 3.44
C GLU A 189 -20.49 -21.01 3.43
N PRO A 190 -19.87 -22.17 3.68
CA PRO A 190 -18.42 -22.37 3.54
C PRO A 190 -17.96 -22.26 2.07
N PRO A 191 -16.66 -21.90 1.82
CA PRO A 191 -15.67 -21.57 2.83
C PRO A 191 -15.93 -20.19 3.44
N ALA A 192 -15.56 -20.02 4.73
CA ALA A 192 -15.68 -18.75 5.43
C ALA A 192 -14.29 -18.16 5.74
N PRO A 193 -14.14 -16.83 5.75
CA PRO A 193 -12.90 -16.18 6.17
C PRO A 193 -12.65 -16.42 7.66
N HIS A 194 -11.40 -16.31 8.08
CA HIS A 194 -11.07 -16.29 9.50
C HIS A 194 -11.59 -14.99 10.11
N LEU A 195 -12.73 -15.06 10.78
CA LEU A 195 -13.40 -13.93 11.41
C LEU A 195 -12.87 -13.73 12.83
N LEU A 196 -12.39 -12.50 13.10
CA LEU A 196 -11.69 -12.12 14.32
C LEU A 196 -12.32 -10.90 14.97
N PHE A 197 -12.17 -10.78 16.28
CA PHE A 197 -12.61 -9.62 17.06
C PHE A 197 -11.70 -9.36 18.25
N ASP A 198 -11.74 -8.15 18.81
CA ASP A 198 -11.08 -7.78 20.06
C ASP A 198 -11.98 -8.15 21.25
N PRO A 199 -11.62 -9.11 22.09
CA PRO A 199 -12.46 -9.54 23.23
C PRO A 199 -12.69 -8.43 24.27
N ARG A 200 -11.83 -7.42 24.34
CA ARG A 200 -11.99 -6.28 25.24
C ARG A 200 -13.23 -5.43 24.90
N SER A 201 -13.73 -5.52 23.67
CA SER A 201 -14.99 -4.86 23.25
C SER A 201 -16.22 -5.41 24.01
N LEU A 202 -16.13 -6.63 24.54
CA LEU A 202 -17.18 -7.28 25.32
C LEU A 202 -17.04 -7.07 26.83
N SER A 203 -16.07 -6.28 27.30
CA SER A 203 -15.89 -5.97 28.72
C SER A 203 -17.14 -5.30 29.33
N LEU A 204 -17.38 -5.56 30.61
CA LEU A 204 -18.38 -4.86 31.42
C LEU A 204 -17.87 -3.53 31.98
N GLU A 205 -16.59 -3.23 31.82
CA GLU A 205 -15.98 -1.98 32.27
C GLU A 205 -16.53 -0.77 31.52
N LYS A 206 -16.48 0.39 32.18
CA LYS A 206 -16.98 1.65 31.57
C LYS A 206 -16.20 2.06 30.31
N GLU A 207 -14.90 1.83 30.32
CA GLU A 207 -14.00 2.11 29.18
C GLU A 207 -13.77 0.82 28.41
N LYS A 208 -14.43 0.70 27.27
CA LYS A 208 -14.30 -0.48 26.39
C LYS A 208 -13.32 -0.17 25.27
N ALA A 209 -12.43 -1.11 25.02
CA ALA A 209 -11.63 -1.07 23.81
C ALA A 209 -12.53 -1.44 22.61
N VAL A 210 -12.26 -0.85 21.46
CA VAL A 210 -12.94 -1.16 20.20
C VAL A 210 -11.94 -1.29 19.08
N CYS A 211 -12.13 -2.25 18.20
CA CYS A 211 -11.41 -2.31 16.94
C CYS A 211 -12.01 -1.26 15.98
N HIS A 212 -11.31 -0.14 15.80
CA HIS A 212 -11.78 0.96 14.96
C HIS A 212 -10.94 1.16 13.70
N VAL A 213 -10.06 0.21 13.39
CA VAL A 213 -9.24 0.18 12.18
C VAL A 213 -10.13 -0.10 10.98
N LYS A 214 -9.90 0.59 9.86
CA LYS A 214 -10.52 0.35 8.58
C LYS A 214 -9.41 0.28 7.54
N ALA A 215 -9.08 -0.93 7.15
CA ALA A 215 -8.04 -1.19 6.17
C ALA A 215 -8.37 -2.44 5.35
N VAL A 216 -7.85 -2.48 4.14
CA VAL A 216 -7.83 -3.66 3.27
C VAL A 216 -6.39 -3.92 2.86
N VAL A 217 -5.87 -5.10 3.16
CA VAL A 217 -4.62 -5.61 2.58
C VAL A 217 -5.00 -6.66 1.54
N ALA A 218 -4.51 -6.50 0.32
CA ALA A 218 -4.66 -7.46 -0.76
C ALA A 218 -3.27 -7.69 -1.38
N ASP A 219 -2.66 -8.82 -1.06
CA ASP A 219 -1.28 -9.16 -1.44
C ASP A 219 -0.27 -8.05 -1.10
N GLN A 220 0.13 -7.24 -2.08
CA GLN A 220 1.11 -6.17 -1.94
C GLN A 220 0.47 -4.77 -1.91
N GLU A 221 -0.84 -4.70 -1.84
CA GLU A 221 -1.59 -3.44 -1.84
C GLU A 221 -2.25 -3.22 -0.48
N LEU A 222 -2.27 -1.96 -0.02
CA LEU A 222 -2.88 -1.54 1.24
C LEU A 222 -3.81 -0.36 0.99
N LEU A 223 -5.06 -0.47 1.39
CA LEU A 223 -5.99 0.65 1.54
C LEU A 223 -6.18 0.94 3.03
N VAL A 224 -5.96 2.18 3.44
CA VAL A 224 -6.36 2.70 4.77
C VAL A 224 -7.41 3.78 4.55
N THR A 225 -8.52 3.71 5.27
CA THR A 225 -9.66 4.61 5.05
C THR A 225 -10.40 4.96 6.33
N SER A 226 -11.20 6.03 6.30
CA SER A 226 -12.17 6.33 7.35
C SER A 226 -13.45 5.49 7.23
N ALA A 227 -13.72 4.90 6.06
CA ALA A 227 -14.97 4.22 5.75
C ALA A 227 -15.08 2.82 6.37
N ASN A 228 -16.19 2.56 7.06
CA ASN A 228 -16.57 1.21 7.44
C ASN A 228 -17.04 0.39 6.22
N LEU A 229 -17.10 -0.94 6.37
CA LEU A 229 -17.72 -1.83 5.39
C LEU A 229 -19.26 -1.77 5.54
N THR A 230 -19.82 -0.64 5.15
CA THR A 230 -21.26 -0.38 5.11
C THR A 230 -21.61 0.33 3.80
N ASP A 231 -22.79 0.09 3.26
CA ASP A 231 -23.23 0.75 2.02
C ASP A 231 -23.15 2.29 2.13
N ALA A 232 -23.57 2.85 3.28
CA ALA A 232 -23.53 4.29 3.50
C ALA A 232 -22.10 4.85 3.42
N ALA A 233 -21.14 4.19 4.07
CA ALA A 233 -19.74 4.63 4.06
C ALA A 233 -19.07 4.45 2.68
N GLN A 234 -19.47 3.42 1.94
CA GLN A 234 -18.86 3.13 0.64
C GLN A 234 -19.47 3.91 -0.54
N LEU A 235 -20.72 4.38 -0.41
CA LEU A 235 -21.48 4.92 -1.54
C LEU A 235 -22.03 6.35 -1.31
N ALA A 236 -22.14 6.82 -0.06
CA ALA A 236 -22.87 8.05 0.24
C ALA A 236 -22.14 9.03 1.16
N ASN A 237 -21.49 8.53 2.21
CA ASN A 237 -20.77 9.39 3.15
C ASN A 237 -19.54 10.02 2.51
N PHE A 238 -19.13 11.17 3.04
CA PHE A 238 -17.80 11.71 2.78
C PHE A 238 -16.76 10.90 3.56
N GLU A 239 -16.01 10.07 2.84
CA GLU A 239 -14.93 9.29 3.42
C GLU A 239 -13.65 9.51 2.60
N LEU A 240 -12.51 9.50 3.28
CA LEU A 240 -11.20 9.67 2.67
C LEU A 240 -10.29 8.52 3.03
N GLY A 241 -9.53 8.05 2.07
CA GLY A 241 -8.55 6.99 2.25
C GLY A 241 -7.28 7.22 1.44
N LEU A 242 -6.31 6.39 1.75
CA LEU A 242 -5.02 6.28 1.04
C LEU A 242 -4.85 4.86 0.54
N HIS A 243 -4.66 4.71 -0.75
CA HIS A 243 -4.24 3.47 -1.36
C HIS A 243 -2.72 3.49 -1.60
N LEU A 244 -2.03 2.47 -1.14
CA LEU A 244 -0.60 2.29 -1.26
C LEU A 244 -0.32 0.99 -2.04
N SER A 245 0.34 1.12 -3.19
CA SER A 245 0.91 -0.02 -3.92
C SER A 245 2.32 -0.28 -3.41
N SER A 246 2.42 -0.92 -2.22
CA SER A 246 3.68 -1.11 -1.50
C SER A 246 3.66 -2.41 -0.70
N ALA A 247 4.45 -3.39 -1.14
CA ALA A 247 4.62 -4.66 -0.44
C ALA A 247 5.04 -4.46 1.03
N ALA A 248 5.99 -3.57 1.30
CA ALA A 248 6.49 -3.34 2.65
C ALA A 248 5.38 -2.88 3.60
N HIS A 249 4.54 -1.92 3.19
CA HIS A 249 3.44 -1.45 4.04
C HIS A 249 2.33 -2.50 4.18
N ALA A 250 2.04 -3.25 3.14
CA ALA A 250 1.07 -4.35 3.19
C ALA A 250 1.56 -5.47 4.13
N ASP A 251 2.85 -5.83 4.06
CA ASP A 251 3.49 -6.81 4.94
C ASP A 251 3.46 -6.32 6.41
N ASP A 252 3.86 -5.08 6.67
CA ASP A 252 3.86 -4.50 8.01
C ASP A 252 2.48 -4.60 8.68
N VAL A 253 1.40 -4.29 7.95
CA VAL A 253 0.03 -4.38 8.48
C VAL A 253 -0.38 -5.84 8.67
N TRP A 254 -0.14 -6.70 7.68
CA TRP A 254 -0.47 -8.12 7.78
C TRP A 254 0.22 -8.78 8.98
N ASP A 255 1.54 -8.58 9.12
CA ASP A 255 2.35 -9.13 10.20
C ASP A 255 1.96 -8.56 11.57
N HIS A 256 1.52 -7.28 11.61
CA HIS A 256 1.01 -6.70 12.83
C HIS A 256 -0.24 -7.44 13.32
N PHE A 257 -1.20 -7.72 12.42
CA PHE A 257 -2.40 -8.48 12.75
C PHE A 257 -2.06 -9.93 13.12
N ASP A 258 -1.08 -10.56 12.47
CA ASP A 258 -0.57 -11.87 12.88
C ASP A 258 -0.08 -11.87 14.33
N ARG A 259 0.70 -10.89 14.72
CA ARG A 259 1.18 -10.74 16.10
C ARG A 259 0.03 -10.56 17.10
N LEU A 260 -1.00 -9.77 16.75
CA LEU A 260 -2.18 -9.61 17.61
C LEU A 260 -2.93 -10.92 17.82
N ILE A 261 -3.05 -11.75 16.79
CA ILE A 261 -3.67 -13.08 16.86
C ILE A 261 -2.81 -14.01 17.73
N GLN A 262 -1.50 -14.08 17.48
CA GLN A 262 -0.57 -14.92 18.25
C GLN A 262 -0.52 -14.56 19.73
N GLN A 263 -0.69 -13.29 20.07
CA GLN A 263 -0.74 -12.81 21.45
C GLN A 263 -2.12 -12.98 22.12
N GLY A 264 -3.12 -13.49 21.39
CA GLY A 264 -4.49 -13.64 21.88
C GLY A 264 -5.26 -12.33 22.07
N LEU A 265 -4.72 -11.21 21.54
CA LEU A 265 -5.38 -9.89 21.55
C LEU A 265 -6.53 -9.81 20.53
N LEU A 266 -6.48 -10.65 19.51
CA LEU A 266 -7.60 -10.93 18.61
C LEU A 266 -7.98 -12.40 18.74
N GLN A 267 -9.28 -12.66 18.82
CA GLN A 267 -9.84 -14.00 18.99
C GLN A 267 -10.78 -14.34 17.84
N SER A 268 -10.84 -15.63 17.50
CA SER A 268 -11.79 -16.13 16.49
C SER A 268 -13.22 -16.02 17.00
N VAL A 269 -14.12 -15.68 16.09
CA VAL A 269 -15.57 -15.69 16.38
C VAL A 269 -16.14 -17.13 16.43
N GLY A 270 -15.37 -18.15 16.04
CA GLY A 270 -15.75 -19.54 16.04
C GLY A 270 -15.73 -20.17 14.66
#